data_5f6c33dee24846c576f91a097c18e0d2
#
_entry.id   5f6c33dee24846c576f91a097c18e0d2
#
_cell.length_a   1.000
_cell.length_b   1.000
_cell.length_c   1.000
_cell.angle_alpha   90.00
_cell.angle_beta   90.00
_cell.angle_gamma   90.00
#
_symmetry.space_group_name_H-M   'P 1'
#
loop_
_entity.id
_entity.type
_entity.pdbx_description
1 polymer ?
#
loop_
_entity_poly.entity_id
_entity_poly.type
_entity_poly.pdbx_seq_one_letter_code
_entity_poly.pdbx_strand_id
1 'polypeptide(L)'
;MFDQNEFHKYATKHIGLSSMHLNGYIESSLTPYIIEERQMNMTQMDVFSRLMMDRIIFLGTGINDQVANIINAQLLFLESVDPKKDIQIYLNSPGGGVYAGLGIYDTMQYISPDVATICTGMAASMGAVLLCAGAHGKRTALRHSRVMIHQPLGGAQGQASDIEITTREILKLKKELYDIIAHHSKQDYEKVSHDSDRDYWMTSEEAKTYGMVDEVLVRKAK
;
A
#
# COMPACT_ATOMS: atom_id res chain seq x y z
N MET A 1 -18.16 -13.38 25.52
CA MET A 1 -17.25 -12.93 24.46
C MET A 1 -15.85 -13.25 24.97
N PHE A 2 -15.17 -14.24 24.40
CA PHE A 2 -13.82 -14.61 24.87
C PHE A 2 -12.86 -13.47 24.48
N ASP A 3 -12.11 -12.96 25.43
CA ASP A 3 -11.07 -11.97 25.20
C ASP A 3 -9.91 -12.64 24.44
N GLN A 4 -9.51 -12.06 23.31
CA GLN A 4 -8.40 -12.55 22.47
C GLN A 4 -7.11 -12.70 23.26
N ASN A 5 -6.87 -11.83 24.25
CA ASN A 5 -5.73 -11.88 25.15
C ASN A 5 -5.77 -13.06 26.13
N GLU A 6 -6.95 -13.44 26.60
CA GLU A 6 -7.11 -14.62 27.47
C GLU A 6 -6.90 -15.91 26.69
N PHE A 7 -7.44 -16.00 25.46
CA PHE A 7 -7.21 -17.14 24.59
C PHE A 7 -5.70 -17.30 24.24
N HIS A 8 -5.03 -16.19 23.91
CA HIS A 8 -3.59 -16.21 23.62
C HIS A 8 -2.76 -16.68 24.80
N LYS A 9 -3.08 -16.20 26.01
CA LYS A 9 -2.40 -16.64 27.25
C LYS A 9 -2.67 -18.10 27.57
N TYR A 10 -3.89 -18.58 27.37
CA TYR A 10 -4.24 -19.97 27.59
C TYR A 10 -3.53 -20.89 26.62
N ALA A 11 -3.55 -20.59 25.32
CA ALA A 11 -2.92 -21.38 24.27
C ALA A 11 -1.39 -21.46 24.43
N THR A 12 -0.74 -20.36 24.81
CA THR A 12 0.73 -20.33 24.97
C THR A 12 1.20 -20.91 26.32
N LYS A 13 0.51 -20.62 27.42
CA LYS A 13 0.95 -21.03 28.75
C LYS A 13 0.47 -22.42 29.19
N HIS A 14 -0.72 -22.85 28.77
CA HIS A 14 -1.31 -24.11 29.19
C HIS A 14 -1.25 -25.19 28.12
N ILE A 15 -1.36 -24.86 26.84
CA ILE A 15 -1.28 -25.84 25.73
C ILE A 15 0.12 -25.90 25.15
N GLY A 16 1.00 -24.93 25.45
CA GLY A 16 2.39 -24.93 24.99
C GLY A 16 2.58 -24.59 23.51
N LEU A 17 1.59 -23.97 22.87
CA LEU A 17 1.71 -23.51 21.50
C LEU A 17 2.67 -22.32 21.40
N SER A 18 3.59 -22.35 20.44
CA SER A 18 4.44 -21.19 20.15
C SER A 18 3.57 -20.00 19.76
N SER A 19 3.85 -18.82 20.35
CA SER A 19 3.15 -17.59 20.02
C SER A 19 3.23 -17.23 18.53
N MET A 20 4.32 -17.61 17.88
CA MET A 20 4.52 -17.42 16.43
C MET A 20 3.59 -18.29 15.59
N HIS A 21 3.38 -19.56 15.98
CA HIS A 21 2.42 -20.46 15.34
C HIS A 21 0.97 -20.01 15.59
N LEU A 22 0.66 -19.52 16.79
CA LEU A 22 -0.67 -19.07 17.14
C LEU A 22 -1.04 -17.78 16.37
N ASN A 23 -0.13 -16.82 16.25
CA ASN A 23 -0.33 -15.62 15.48
C ASN A 23 -0.50 -15.94 13.97
N GLY A 24 0.32 -16.82 13.41
CA GLY A 24 0.15 -17.28 12.03
C GLY A 24 -1.19 -17.99 11.81
N TYR A 25 -1.70 -18.72 12.80
CA TYR A 25 -3.02 -19.37 12.72
C TYR A 25 -4.16 -18.36 12.81
N ILE A 26 -4.06 -17.33 13.66
CA ILE A 26 -5.03 -16.25 13.79
C ILE A 26 -5.05 -15.40 12.50
N GLU A 27 -3.89 -15.05 11.97
CA GLU A 27 -3.78 -14.30 10.69
C GLU A 27 -4.35 -15.10 9.52
N SER A 28 -4.07 -16.41 9.42
CA SER A 28 -4.63 -17.28 8.39
C SER A 28 -6.15 -17.47 8.53
N SER A 29 -6.68 -17.41 9.76
CA SER A 29 -8.13 -17.53 10.00
C SER A 29 -8.92 -16.29 9.57
N LEU A 30 -8.25 -15.14 9.40
CA LEU A 30 -8.86 -13.90 8.90
C LEU A 30 -8.94 -13.84 7.37
N THR A 31 -8.23 -14.73 6.66
CA THR A 31 -8.28 -14.79 5.20
C THR A 31 -9.39 -15.75 4.78
N PRO A 32 -10.49 -15.26 4.19
CA PRO A 32 -11.58 -16.12 3.76
C PRO A 32 -11.15 -16.99 2.57
N TYR A 33 -11.58 -18.26 2.60
CA TYR A 33 -11.37 -19.19 1.49
C TYR A 33 -12.64 -19.30 0.66
N ILE A 34 -12.47 -19.47 -0.64
CA ILE A 34 -13.55 -19.74 -1.59
C ILE A 34 -13.34 -21.10 -2.24
N ILE A 35 -14.44 -21.72 -2.64
CA ILE A 35 -14.41 -22.93 -3.47
C ILE A 35 -14.96 -22.53 -4.83
N GLU A 36 -14.14 -22.68 -5.88
CA GLU A 36 -14.53 -22.41 -7.26
C GLU A 36 -14.61 -23.73 -8.02
N GLU A 37 -15.80 -24.02 -8.59
CA GLU A 37 -16.01 -25.17 -9.45
C GLU A 37 -15.62 -24.78 -10.89
N ARG A 38 -14.59 -25.40 -11.42
CA ARG A 38 -14.19 -25.28 -12.82
C ARG A 38 -14.30 -26.65 -13.47
N GLN A 39 -15.00 -26.74 -14.60
CA GLN A 39 -15.20 -27.94 -15.44
C GLN A 39 -14.34 -29.16 -15.06
N MET A 40 -14.71 -29.91 -14.02
CA MET A 40 -14.12 -31.15 -13.50
C MET A 40 -13.17 -31.05 -12.26
N ASN A 41 -12.81 -29.86 -11.75
CA ASN A 41 -12.01 -29.77 -10.53
C ASN A 41 -12.52 -28.68 -9.59
N MET A 42 -12.82 -29.03 -8.34
CA MET A 42 -13.03 -28.07 -7.26
C MET A 42 -11.68 -27.63 -6.73
N THR A 43 -11.40 -26.32 -6.78
CA THR A 43 -10.16 -25.75 -6.24
C THR A 43 -10.50 -24.82 -5.09
N GLN A 44 -9.96 -25.12 -3.92
CA GLN A 44 -10.02 -24.21 -2.78
C GLN A 44 -8.87 -23.21 -2.89
N MET A 45 -9.18 -21.90 -2.83
CA MET A 45 -8.19 -20.85 -2.78
C MET A 45 -8.66 -19.71 -1.87
N ASP A 46 -7.71 -18.92 -1.35
CA ASP A 46 -8.06 -17.73 -0.60
C ASP A 46 -8.58 -16.61 -1.52
N VAL A 47 -9.30 -15.66 -0.95
CA VAL A 47 -9.94 -14.58 -1.72
C VAL A 47 -8.93 -13.67 -2.41
N PHE A 48 -7.75 -13.44 -1.83
CA PHE A 48 -6.74 -12.58 -2.43
C PHE A 48 -6.10 -13.25 -3.65
N SER A 49 -5.83 -14.56 -3.56
CA SER A 49 -5.39 -15.35 -4.70
C SER A 49 -6.42 -15.36 -5.82
N ARG A 50 -7.71 -15.43 -5.48
CA ARG A 50 -8.79 -15.34 -6.49
C ARG A 50 -8.84 -13.95 -7.16
N LEU A 51 -8.74 -12.88 -6.38
CA LEU A 51 -8.70 -11.52 -6.91
C LEU A 51 -7.47 -11.29 -7.80
N MET A 52 -6.32 -11.84 -7.44
CA MET A 52 -5.09 -11.75 -8.23
C MET A 52 -5.25 -12.39 -9.62
N MET A 53 -6.08 -13.44 -9.77
CA MET A 53 -6.42 -13.99 -11.10
C MET A 53 -7.18 -12.99 -11.99
N ASP A 54 -7.90 -12.04 -11.37
CA ASP A 54 -8.55 -10.92 -12.06
C ASP A 54 -7.65 -9.66 -12.09
N ARG A 55 -6.34 -9.83 -11.81
CA ARG A 55 -5.31 -8.80 -11.81
C ARG A 55 -5.52 -7.72 -10.74
N ILE A 56 -6.12 -8.10 -9.62
CA ILE A 56 -6.39 -7.23 -8.48
C ILE A 56 -5.44 -7.59 -7.34
N ILE A 57 -4.66 -6.62 -6.90
CA ILE A 57 -3.77 -6.68 -5.74
C ILE A 57 -4.39 -5.86 -4.61
N PHE A 58 -4.30 -6.35 -3.38
CA PHE A 58 -4.82 -5.65 -2.21
C PHE A 58 -3.68 -5.26 -1.27
N LEU A 59 -3.42 -3.95 -1.14
CA LEU A 59 -2.47 -3.40 -0.17
C LEU A 59 -3.25 -2.77 0.99
N GLY A 60 -3.67 -3.62 1.93
CA GLY A 60 -4.56 -3.27 3.06
C GLY A 60 -3.84 -3.16 4.41
N THR A 61 -2.54 -2.89 4.43
CA THR A 61 -1.74 -2.88 5.66
C THR A 61 -0.60 -1.86 5.59
N GLY A 62 0.19 -1.76 6.67
CA GLY A 62 1.44 -0.99 6.69
C GLY A 62 2.48 -1.59 5.73
N ILE A 63 3.30 -0.72 5.13
CA ILE A 63 4.33 -1.08 4.15
C ILE A 63 5.62 -1.40 4.89
N ASN A 64 6.09 -2.64 4.76
CA ASN A 64 7.38 -3.12 5.21
C ASN A 64 8.03 -3.97 4.11
N ASP A 65 9.25 -4.46 4.34
CA ASP A 65 10.00 -5.23 3.35
C ASP A 65 9.27 -6.50 2.90
N GLN A 66 8.59 -7.19 3.82
CA GLN A 66 7.84 -8.40 3.50
C GLN A 66 6.66 -8.09 2.57
N VAL A 67 5.88 -7.05 2.90
CA VAL A 67 4.75 -6.59 2.08
C VAL A 67 5.25 -6.14 0.71
N ALA A 68 6.33 -5.36 0.66
CA ALA A 68 6.91 -4.89 -0.60
C ALA A 68 7.35 -6.04 -1.49
N ASN A 69 8.03 -7.05 -0.94
CA ASN A 69 8.45 -8.24 -1.69
C ASN A 69 7.26 -9.00 -2.27
N ILE A 70 6.16 -9.13 -1.51
CA ILE A 70 4.94 -9.80 -1.99
C ILE A 70 4.30 -9.01 -3.13
N ILE A 71 4.12 -7.69 -2.98
CA ILE A 71 3.53 -6.83 -4.00
C ILE A 71 4.38 -6.83 -5.28
N ASN A 72 5.70 -6.69 -5.15
CA ASN A 72 6.63 -6.72 -6.29
C ASN A 72 6.56 -8.06 -7.02
N ALA A 73 6.53 -9.19 -6.30
CA ALA A 73 6.38 -10.51 -6.90
C ALA A 73 5.05 -10.66 -7.63
N GLN A 74 3.95 -10.13 -7.10
CA GLN A 74 2.64 -10.13 -7.74
C GLN A 74 2.62 -9.28 -9.02
N LEU A 75 3.22 -8.08 -8.98
CA LEU A 75 3.32 -7.20 -10.15
C LEU A 75 4.10 -7.87 -11.29
N LEU A 76 5.28 -8.41 -11.00
CA LEU A 76 6.12 -9.12 -11.97
C LEU A 76 5.44 -10.39 -12.51
N PHE A 77 4.75 -11.13 -11.65
CA PHE A 77 3.96 -12.30 -12.08
C PHE A 77 2.84 -11.89 -13.04
N LEU A 78 2.07 -10.86 -12.71
CA LEU A 78 0.96 -10.41 -13.55
C LEU A 78 1.45 -9.84 -14.90
N GLU A 79 2.59 -9.16 -14.92
CA GLU A 79 3.23 -8.76 -16.17
C GLU A 79 3.60 -9.97 -17.04
N SER A 80 4.20 -11.01 -16.43
CA SER A 80 4.59 -12.23 -17.17
C SER A 80 3.40 -12.99 -17.76
N VAL A 81 2.22 -12.88 -17.14
CA VAL A 81 0.98 -13.51 -17.62
C VAL A 81 0.37 -12.76 -18.81
N ASP A 82 0.27 -11.43 -18.71
CA ASP A 82 -0.25 -10.59 -19.79
C ASP A 82 0.29 -9.15 -19.65
N PRO A 83 1.29 -8.75 -20.44
CA PRO A 83 1.91 -7.44 -20.34
C PRO A 83 1.05 -6.29 -20.90
N LYS A 84 -0.12 -6.58 -21.48
CA LYS A 84 -0.99 -5.58 -22.12
C LYS A 84 -2.21 -5.20 -21.30
N LYS A 85 -2.53 -5.98 -20.28
CA LYS A 85 -3.70 -5.72 -19.44
C LYS A 85 -3.30 -4.99 -18.17
N ASP A 86 -4.09 -4.01 -17.79
CA ASP A 86 -3.90 -3.25 -16.55
C ASP A 86 -3.86 -4.15 -15.30
N ILE A 87 -3.15 -3.69 -14.30
CA ILE A 87 -3.14 -4.23 -12.95
C ILE A 87 -3.84 -3.22 -12.03
N GLN A 88 -4.67 -3.68 -11.12
CA GLN A 88 -5.37 -2.82 -10.16
C GLN A 88 -4.81 -3.04 -8.75
N ILE A 89 -4.40 -1.96 -8.09
CA ILE A 89 -3.99 -2.00 -6.67
C ILE A 89 -5.03 -1.27 -5.83
N TYR A 90 -5.72 -2.01 -4.96
CA TYR A 90 -6.61 -1.46 -3.96
C TYR A 90 -5.82 -1.11 -2.69
N LEU A 91 -5.86 0.15 -2.30
CA LEU A 91 -5.05 0.73 -1.24
C LEU A 91 -5.91 1.08 -0.01
N ASN A 92 -5.51 0.52 1.14
CA ASN A 92 -5.97 0.94 2.45
C ASN A 92 -4.80 0.85 3.43
N SER A 93 -3.85 1.79 3.31
CA SER A 93 -2.56 1.73 3.99
C SER A 93 -2.21 3.03 4.71
N PRO A 94 -1.72 2.94 5.95
CA PRO A 94 -1.15 4.09 6.66
C PRO A 94 0.24 4.50 6.16
N GLY A 95 0.78 3.81 5.15
CA GLY A 95 2.17 3.98 4.70
C GLY A 95 3.14 3.05 5.44
N GLY A 96 4.39 3.45 5.58
CA GLY A 96 5.41 2.63 6.23
C GLY A 96 6.82 2.91 5.73
N GLY A 97 7.65 1.87 5.62
CA GLY A 97 9.06 1.98 5.25
C GLY A 97 9.28 2.62 3.89
N VAL A 98 10.10 3.68 3.84
CA VAL A 98 10.35 4.44 2.61
C VAL A 98 11.00 3.57 1.54
N TYR A 99 12.07 2.84 1.86
CA TYR A 99 12.76 1.97 0.89
C TYR A 99 11.86 0.84 0.39
N ALA A 100 11.07 0.24 1.28
CA ALA A 100 10.09 -0.78 0.91
C ALA A 100 9.05 -0.22 -0.07
N GLY A 101 8.56 0.98 0.19
CA GLY A 101 7.61 1.66 -0.68
C GLY A 101 8.21 2.13 -2.01
N LEU A 102 9.45 2.63 -2.02
CA LEU A 102 10.16 2.98 -3.27
C LEU A 102 10.38 1.74 -4.14
N GLY A 103 10.66 0.58 -3.55
CA GLY A 103 10.75 -0.67 -4.31
C GLY A 103 9.44 -1.05 -5.00
N ILE A 104 8.28 -0.82 -4.35
CA ILE A 104 6.96 -0.99 -4.99
C ILE A 104 6.76 0.06 -6.09
N TYR A 105 7.06 1.34 -5.79
CA TYR A 105 6.95 2.44 -6.74
C TYR A 105 7.75 2.15 -8.03
N ASP A 106 9.02 1.83 -7.89
CA ASP A 106 9.89 1.54 -9.04
C ASP A 106 9.38 0.34 -9.84
N THR A 107 8.89 -0.70 -9.18
CA THR A 107 8.30 -1.86 -9.85
C THR A 107 7.05 -1.46 -10.63
N MET A 108 6.16 -0.63 -10.05
CA MET A 108 4.97 -0.11 -10.74
C MET A 108 5.34 0.70 -12.00
N GLN A 109 6.43 1.47 -11.95
CA GLN A 109 6.88 2.27 -13.09
C GLN A 109 7.66 1.46 -14.13
N TYR A 110 8.28 0.35 -13.72
CA TYR A 110 9.15 -0.48 -14.57
C TYR A 110 8.37 -1.45 -15.46
N ILE A 111 7.28 -2.04 -14.93
CA ILE A 111 6.50 -3.04 -15.66
C ILE A 111 5.71 -2.43 -16.83
N SER A 112 5.45 -3.23 -17.86
CA SER A 112 4.75 -2.80 -19.06
C SER A 112 3.25 -2.49 -18.87
N PRO A 113 2.49 -3.24 -18.04
CA PRO A 113 1.09 -2.93 -17.77
C PRO A 113 0.91 -1.60 -17.03
N ASP A 114 -0.14 -0.86 -17.39
CA ASP A 114 -0.58 0.26 -16.57
C ASP A 114 -1.06 -0.23 -15.20
N VAL A 115 -0.62 0.43 -14.14
CA VAL A 115 -1.07 0.15 -12.78
C VAL A 115 -2.13 1.17 -12.38
N ALA A 116 -3.37 0.73 -12.29
CA ALA A 116 -4.47 1.53 -11.74
C ALA A 116 -4.45 1.46 -10.21
N THR A 117 -4.68 2.60 -9.54
CA THR A 117 -4.68 2.67 -8.08
C THR A 117 -6.03 3.13 -7.55
N ILE A 118 -6.54 2.46 -6.51
CA ILE A 118 -7.86 2.70 -5.94
C ILE A 118 -7.76 2.83 -4.42
N CYS A 119 -7.98 4.03 -3.87
CA CYS A 119 -8.03 4.22 -2.42
C CYS A 119 -9.41 3.81 -1.86
N THR A 120 -9.43 2.82 -0.95
CA THR A 120 -10.68 2.27 -0.39
C THR A 120 -10.95 2.64 1.07
N GLY A 121 -10.05 3.31 1.72
CA GLY A 121 -10.21 3.76 3.10
C GLY A 121 -9.24 4.88 3.36
N MET A 122 -7.96 4.55 3.42
CA MET A 122 -6.90 5.51 3.66
C MET A 122 -5.68 5.21 2.77
N ALA A 123 -5.08 6.25 2.24
CA ALA A 123 -3.75 6.21 1.66
C ALA A 123 -2.92 7.32 2.30
N ALA A 124 -2.07 6.97 3.27
CA ALA A 124 -1.29 7.94 4.02
C ALA A 124 0.21 7.71 3.83
N SER A 125 1.00 8.80 3.90
CA SER A 125 2.45 8.73 3.84
C SER A 125 2.93 7.99 2.58
N MET A 126 3.73 6.95 2.70
CA MET A 126 4.16 6.13 1.56
C MET A 126 2.98 5.53 0.77
N GLY A 127 1.83 5.26 1.43
CA GLY A 127 0.61 4.83 0.75
C GLY A 127 0.02 5.89 -0.17
N ALA A 128 0.14 7.18 0.18
CA ALA A 128 -0.26 8.30 -0.69
C ALA A 128 0.67 8.44 -1.90
N VAL A 129 1.96 8.20 -1.71
CA VAL A 129 2.94 8.16 -2.81
C VAL A 129 2.57 7.08 -3.82
N LEU A 130 2.28 5.86 -3.36
CA LEU A 130 1.87 4.76 -4.24
C LEU A 130 0.52 5.02 -4.93
N LEU A 131 -0.43 5.68 -4.22
CA LEU A 131 -1.71 6.05 -4.81
C LEU A 131 -1.53 7.00 -5.99
N CYS A 132 -0.76 8.08 -5.80
CA CYS A 132 -0.56 9.08 -6.85
C CYS A 132 0.35 8.58 -7.98
N ALA A 133 1.15 7.52 -7.73
CA ALA A 133 2.04 6.89 -8.70
C ALA A 133 1.33 5.98 -9.72
N GLY A 134 0.04 5.74 -9.57
CA GLY A 134 -0.76 5.01 -10.55
C GLY A 134 -0.75 5.68 -11.93
N ALA A 135 -1.08 4.92 -12.96
CA ALA A 135 -1.15 5.42 -14.33
C ALA A 135 -2.15 6.59 -14.44
N HIS A 136 -1.77 7.63 -15.17
CA HIS A 136 -2.58 8.84 -15.31
C HIS A 136 -3.95 8.50 -15.92
N GLY A 137 -5.02 9.04 -15.32
CA GLY A 137 -6.40 8.74 -15.67
C GLY A 137 -6.96 7.47 -15.02
N LYS A 138 -6.12 6.70 -14.27
CA LYS A 138 -6.49 5.44 -13.63
C LYS A 138 -6.28 5.45 -12.11
N ARG A 139 -6.09 6.63 -11.51
CA ARG A 139 -5.94 6.84 -10.07
C ARG A 139 -7.27 7.28 -9.50
N THR A 140 -7.82 6.51 -8.56
CA THR A 140 -9.17 6.76 -8.06
C THR A 140 -9.25 6.64 -6.54
N ALA A 141 -10.30 7.25 -5.96
CA ALA A 141 -10.60 7.10 -4.54
C ALA A 141 -12.10 6.90 -4.33
N LEU A 142 -12.49 6.10 -3.35
CA LEU A 142 -13.88 6.02 -2.91
C LEU A 142 -14.25 7.30 -2.15
N ARG A 143 -15.53 7.66 -2.18
CA ARG A 143 -16.09 8.94 -1.68
C ARG A 143 -15.60 9.35 -0.28
N HIS A 144 -15.48 8.38 0.64
CA HIS A 144 -15.13 8.65 2.03
C HIS A 144 -13.67 8.35 2.38
N SER A 145 -12.85 8.04 1.38
CA SER A 145 -11.42 7.81 1.57
C SER A 145 -10.69 9.06 2.03
N ARG A 146 -9.53 8.85 2.63
CA ARG A 146 -8.63 9.93 3.05
C ARG A 146 -7.26 9.72 2.43
N VAL A 147 -6.65 10.81 2.02
CA VAL A 147 -5.27 10.83 1.54
C VAL A 147 -4.47 11.76 2.43
N MET A 148 -3.29 11.34 2.86
CA MET A 148 -2.42 12.16 3.70
C MET A 148 -0.99 12.13 3.20
N ILE A 149 -0.41 13.31 3.05
CA ILE A 149 1.00 13.50 2.75
C ILE A 149 1.71 14.17 3.93
N HIS A 150 2.94 13.78 4.15
CA HIS A 150 3.82 14.39 5.15
C HIS A 150 5.29 14.09 4.84
N GLN A 151 6.20 14.77 5.52
CA GLN A 151 7.63 14.49 5.41
C GLN A 151 7.98 13.11 6.01
N PRO A 152 9.03 12.44 5.48
CA PRO A 152 9.46 11.17 6.05
C PRO A 152 9.87 11.33 7.52
N LEU A 153 9.44 10.38 8.35
CA LEU A 153 9.89 10.27 9.73
C LEU A 153 11.21 9.50 9.76
N GLY A 154 12.17 10.01 10.52
CA GLY A 154 13.44 9.35 10.70
C GLY A 154 14.16 9.85 11.93
N GLY A 155 15.17 9.10 12.37
CA GLY A 155 16.03 9.45 13.49
C GLY A 155 17.37 8.74 13.34
N ALA A 156 18.41 9.26 14.01
CA ALA A 156 19.72 8.69 14.04
C ALA A 156 20.27 8.67 15.45
N GLN A 157 21.00 7.61 15.79
CA GLN A 157 21.77 7.48 17.05
C GLN A 157 23.14 6.92 16.70
N GLY A 158 24.15 7.31 17.47
CA GLY A 158 25.52 6.86 17.28
C GLY A 158 26.53 7.97 17.38
N GLN A 159 27.67 7.81 16.71
CA GLN A 159 28.70 8.84 16.64
C GLN A 159 28.23 10.03 15.78
N ALA A 160 28.78 11.21 16.01
CA ALA A 160 28.39 12.43 15.28
C ALA A 160 28.45 12.26 13.75
N SER A 161 29.47 11.58 13.24
CA SER A 161 29.62 11.29 11.81
C SER A 161 28.52 10.39 11.27
N ASP A 162 28.07 9.38 12.04
CA ASP A 162 26.99 8.47 11.65
C ASP A 162 25.63 9.19 11.63
N ILE A 163 25.41 10.07 12.60
CA ILE A 163 24.22 10.93 12.64
C ILE A 163 24.18 11.85 11.43
N GLU A 164 25.30 12.46 11.05
CA GLU A 164 25.40 13.34 9.88
C GLU A 164 25.11 12.58 8.57
N ILE A 165 25.68 11.37 8.40
CA ILE A 165 25.45 10.52 7.24
C ILE A 165 23.96 10.15 7.12
N THR A 166 23.37 9.70 8.22
CA THR A 166 21.95 9.32 8.26
C THR A 166 21.05 10.51 7.97
N THR A 167 21.36 11.68 8.56
CA THR A 167 20.58 12.91 8.32
C THR A 167 20.62 13.32 6.84
N ARG A 168 21.80 13.26 6.22
CA ARG A 168 21.93 13.56 4.78
C ARG A 168 21.09 12.61 3.93
N GLU A 169 21.04 11.33 4.28
CA GLU A 169 20.23 10.36 3.55
C GLU A 169 18.72 10.63 3.73
N ILE A 170 18.26 10.93 4.94
CA ILE A 170 16.85 11.31 5.19
C ILE A 170 16.46 12.54 4.37
N LEU A 171 17.33 13.54 4.25
CA LEU A 171 17.07 14.73 3.44
C LEU A 171 16.99 14.44 1.94
N LYS A 172 17.79 13.49 1.43
CA LYS A 172 17.68 13.03 0.04
C LYS A 172 16.36 12.32 -0.21
N LEU A 173 15.98 11.38 0.66
CA LEU A 173 14.72 10.68 0.57
C LEU A 173 13.52 11.64 0.65
N LYS A 174 13.59 12.66 1.54
CA LYS A 174 12.56 13.71 1.62
C LYS A 174 12.39 14.39 0.27
N LYS A 175 13.52 14.82 -0.34
CA LYS A 175 13.48 15.47 -1.65
C LYS A 175 12.90 14.56 -2.72
N GLU A 176 13.34 13.31 -2.79
CA GLU A 176 12.90 12.32 -3.78
C GLU A 176 11.40 12.04 -3.69
N LEU A 177 10.88 11.84 -2.48
CA LEU A 177 9.45 11.64 -2.28
C LEU A 177 8.61 12.86 -2.71
N TYR A 178 9.11 14.08 -2.45
CA TYR A 178 8.43 15.30 -2.88
C TYR A 178 8.48 15.47 -4.40
N ASP A 179 9.61 15.15 -5.04
CA ASP A 179 9.75 15.15 -6.49
C ASP A 179 8.76 14.14 -7.13
N ILE A 180 8.60 12.94 -6.55
CA ILE A 180 7.63 11.94 -7.00
C ILE A 180 6.20 12.47 -6.89
N ILE A 181 5.81 13.01 -5.74
CA ILE A 181 4.47 13.56 -5.55
C ILE A 181 4.23 14.73 -6.51
N ALA A 182 5.17 15.66 -6.63
CA ALA A 182 5.06 16.80 -7.53
C ALA A 182 4.90 16.36 -9.00
N HIS A 183 5.68 15.37 -9.43
CA HIS A 183 5.62 14.81 -10.78
C HIS A 183 4.23 14.24 -11.10
N HIS A 184 3.71 13.39 -10.23
CA HIS A 184 2.45 12.69 -10.47
C HIS A 184 1.22 13.56 -10.24
N SER A 185 1.24 14.45 -9.23
CA SER A 185 0.12 15.35 -8.92
C SER A 185 0.07 16.60 -9.80
N LYS A 186 1.15 16.90 -10.53
CA LYS A 186 1.35 18.14 -11.30
C LYS A 186 1.37 19.39 -10.42
N GLN A 187 1.67 19.26 -9.13
CA GLN A 187 1.90 20.39 -8.23
C GLN A 187 3.37 20.85 -8.30
N ASP A 188 3.60 22.10 -7.96
CA ASP A 188 4.97 22.59 -7.79
C ASP A 188 5.65 21.94 -6.58
N TYR A 189 6.95 21.66 -6.69
CA TYR A 189 7.74 21.10 -5.60
C TYR A 189 7.62 21.90 -4.30
N GLU A 190 7.69 23.22 -4.38
CA GLU A 190 7.61 24.11 -3.21
C GLU A 190 6.25 23.98 -2.50
N LYS A 191 5.17 23.82 -3.27
CA LYS A 191 3.83 23.57 -2.70
C LYS A 191 3.78 22.22 -2.01
N VAL A 192 4.28 21.14 -2.62
CA VAL A 192 4.33 19.81 -2.02
C VAL A 192 5.19 19.83 -0.76
N SER A 193 6.34 20.50 -0.79
CA SER A 193 7.24 20.64 0.35
C SER A 193 6.60 21.38 1.52
N HIS A 194 5.88 22.48 1.23
CA HIS A 194 5.16 23.26 2.23
C HIS A 194 4.02 22.46 2.87
N ASP A 195 3.19 21.83 2.04
CA ASP A 195 2.02 21.09 2.50
C ASP A 195 2.40 19.82 3.27
N SER A 196 3.51 19.19 2.89
CA SER A 196 4.04 17.97 3.54
C SER A 196 4.89 18.25 4.79
N ASP A 197 5.04 19.49 5.24
CA ASP A 197 5.84 19.77 6.45
C ASP A 197 5.22 19.14 7.71
N ARG A 198 3.90 19.01 7.73
CA ARG A 198 3.11 18.28 8.73
C ARG A 198 2.07 17.43 8.03
N ASP A 199 1.30 16.64 8.80
CA ASP A 199 0.23 15.81 8.28
C ASP A 199 -0.80 16.65 7.52
N TYR A 200 -0.79 16.56 6.21
CA TYR A 200 -1.74 17.24 5.33
C TYR A 200 -2.79 16.26 4.84
N TRP A 201 -3.93 16.29 5.51
CA TRP A 201 -5.06 15.41 5.22
C TRP A 201 -5.98 15.98 4.16
N MET A 202 -6.37 15.11 3.23
CA MET A 202 -7.27 15.41 2.13
C MET A 202 -8.46 14.44 2.13
N THR A 203 -9.66 14.95 1.94
CA THR A 203 -10.80 14.17 1.48
C THR A 203 -10.56 13.68 0.05
N SER A 204 -11.39 12.76 -0.46
CA SER A 204 -11.24 12.28 -1.84
C SER A 204 -11.38 13.41 -2.87
N GLU A 205 -12.27 14.39 -2.66
CA GLU A 205 -12.46 15.52 -3.57
C GLU A 205 -11.28 16.51 -3.50
N GLU A 206 -10.73 16.76 -2.30
CA GLU A 206 -9.51 17.54 -2.14
C GLU A 206 -8.31 16.86 -2.78
N ALA A 207 -8.18 15.53 -2.63
CA ALA A 207 -7.14 14.74 -3.25
C ALA A 207 -7.22 14.77 -4.79
N LYS A 208 -8.44 14.78 -5.34
CA LYS A 208 -8.66 14.99 -6.78
C LYS A 208 -8.25 16.39 -7.21
N THR A 209 -8.64 17.42 -6.47
CA THR A 209 -8.26 18.80 -6.77
C THR A 209 -6.74 19.01 -6.67
N TYR A 210 -6.11 18.33 -5.73
CA TYR A 210 -4.65 18.35 -5.55
C TYR A 210 -3.91 17.59 -6.68
N GLY A 211 -4.56 16.64 -7.34
CA GLY A 211 -3.99 15.81 -8.39
C GLY A 211 -3.41 14.47 -7.88
N MET A 212 -3.70 14.09 -6.64
CA MET A 212 -3.32 12.78 -6.09
C MET A 212 -4.12 11.65 -6.70
N VAL A 213 -5.34 11.92 -7.13
CA VAL A 213 -6.21 11.00 -7.87
C VAL A 213 -6.87 11.72 -9.04
N ASP A 214 -7.33 10.96 -10.02
CA ASP A 214 -7.99 11.49 -11.23
C ASP A 214 -9.50 11.55 -11.08
N GLU A 215 -10.09 10.60 -10.32
CA GLU A 215 -11.54 10.50 -10.17
C GLU A 215 -11.96 10.02 -8.77
N VAL A 216 -13.09 10.55 -8.29
CA VAL A 216 -13.77 10.04 -7.09
C VAL A 216 -14.89 9.10 -7.52
N LEU A 217 -14.78 7.83 -7.14
CA LEU A 217 -15.76 6.81 -7.50
C LEU A 217 -17.01 6.96 -6.63
N VAL A 218 -18.15 7.20 -7.29
CA VAL A 218 -19.47 7.20 -6.67
C VAL A 218 -20.37 6.23 -7.40
N ARG A 219 -21.22 5.54 -6.66
CA ARG A 219 -22.23 4.67 -7.30
C ARG A 219 -23.14 5.51 -8.16
N LYS A 220 -23.22 5.22 -9.45
CA LYS A 220 -24.25 5.83 -10.31
C LYS A 220 -25.63 5.45 -9.76
N ALA A 221 -26.48 6.46 -9.58
CA ALA A 221 -27.89 6.20 -9.26
C ALA A 221 -28.47 5.29 -10.36
N LYS A 222 -29.20 4.24 -9.93
CA LYS A 222 -29.93 3.37 -10.86
C LYS A 222 -31.11 4.11 -11.45
#